data_cca52fae54c2ce3f164736ba292a40c6
#
_entry.id   cca52fae54c2ce3f164736ba292a40c6
#
_cell.length_a   1.000
_cell.length_b   1.000
_cell.length_c   1.000
_cell.angle_alpha   90.00
_cell.angle_beta   90.00
_cell.angle_gamma   90.00
#
_symmetry.space_group_name_H-M   'P 1'
#
loop_
_entity.id
_entity.type
_entity.pdbx_description
1 polymer ?
#
loop_
_entity_poly.entity_id
_entity_poly.type
_entity_poly.pdbx_seq_one_letter_code
_entity_poly.pdbx_strand_id
1 'polypeptide(L)'
;MVEYNPDRIVLMRRLEKKTQAELTEGTGISTAKISKIQNRIVPFTKEDAEKIATCVDYPLSFFSMDDTPTPPTELTYRRSSKTLVREINAVSAEYEIMAGTVRRIAERLRMKSHLQWIDDIAPRDGTPLSMEKINHIAQETRRYLNLTDTGPVRNVTRALERVGIAVMPMHSSGEESEYKTTSEGVSNPTLDTPVPVIGYLGRNNTGDRLRFTKVHELGHMILHKYRIHLTRQQMESEAHQFAGAFLMPEDDARAIFAKNDSIS
;
A
#
# COMPACT_ATOMS: atom_id res chain seq x y z
N MET A 1 -15.28 30.71 5.53
CA MET A 1 -14.02 30.73 6.32
C MET A 1 -13.35 29.37 6.06
N VAL A 2 -12.06 29.35 5.73
CA VAL A 2 -11.35 28.06 5.51
C VAL A 2 -11.16 27.43 6.88
N GLU A 3 -11.60 26.19 7.04
CA GLU A 3 -11.39 25.40 8.24
C GLU A 3 -10.12 24.57 8.09
N TYR A 4 -9.29 24.51 9.13
CA TYR A 4 -8.05 23.73 9.12
C TYR A 4 -8.24 22.44 9.92
N ASN A 5 -7.79 21.34 9.33
CA ASN A 5 -7.96 19.99 9.87
C ASN A 5 -6.78 19.58 10.76
N PRO A 6 -6.97 19.42 12.08
CA PRO A 6 -5.89 19.01 13.00
C PRO A 6 -5.25 17.66 12.68
N ASP A 7 -5.99 16.73 12.05
CA ASP A 7 -5.48 15.39 11.73
C ASP A 7 -4.36 15.48 10.70
N ARG A 8 -4.33 16.56 9.90
CA ARG A 8 -3.25 16.82 8.95
C ARG A 8 -1.90 17.11 9.64
N ILE A 9 -1.91 17.61 10.89
CA ILE A 9 -0.68 17.78 11.68
C ILE A 9 -0.09 16.37 12.00
N VAL A 10 -0.93 15.43 12.39
CA VAL A 10 -0.49 14.06 12.70
C VAL A 10 0.05 13.37 11.44
N LEU A 11 -0.69 13.50 10.34
CA LEU A 11 -0.31 12.90 9.05
C LEU A 11 1.03 13.45 8.56
N MET A 12 1.20 14.76 8.55
CA MET A 12 2.45 15.43 8.17
C MET A 12 3.62 14.99 9.06
N ARG A 13 3.43 14.93 10.39
CA ARG A 13 4.50 14.49 11.30
C ARG A 13 4.93 13.04 11.04
N ARG A 14 3.99 12.17 10.68
CA ARG A 14 4.29 10.78 10.30
C ARG A 14 5.10 10.75 9.01
N LEU A 15 4.72 11.53 8.00
CA LEU A 15 5.44 11.64 6.72
C LEU A 15 6.88 12.12 6.92
N GLU A 16 7.03 13.22 7.62
CA GLU A 16 8.32 13.87 7.86
C GLU A 16 9.14 13.22 8.98
N LYS A 17 8.62 12.13 9.58
CA LYS A 17 9.25 11.43 10.71
C LYS A 17 9.54 12.38 11.90
N LYS A 18 8.82 13.50 11.98
CA LYS A 18 9.01 14.54 12.99
C LYS A 18 8.29 14.21 14.30
N THR A 19 9.01 14.43 15.40
CA THR A 19 8.42 14.42 16.75
C THR A 19 7.63 15.69 17.01
N GLN A 20 6.80 15.68 18.05
CA GLN A 20 6.10 16.88 18.47
C GLN A 20 7.05 17.95 19.03
N ALA A 21 8.15 17.54 19.63
CA ALA A 21 9.18 18.44 20.14
C ALA A 21 9.87 19.20 19.00
N GLU A 22 10.30 18.51 17.95
CA GLU A 22 10.89 19.12 16.75
C GLU A 22 9.93 20.10 16.07
N LEU A 23 8.63 19.76 16.03
CA LEU A 23 7.60 20.69 15.50
C LEU A 23 7.44 21.92 16.39
N THR A 24 7.47 21.76 17.72
CA THR A 24 7.44 22.87 18.69
C THR A 24 8.63 23.80 18.51
N GLU A 25 9.82 23.25 18.38
CA GLU A 25 11.07 24.00 18.17
C GLU A 25 11.03 24.80 16.87
N GLY A 26 10.61 24.19 15.77
CA GLY A 26 10.57 24.83 14.46
C GLY A 26 9.45 25.88 14.30
N THR A 27 8.32 25.73 15.01
CA THR A 27 7.16 26.63 14.88
C THR A 27 7.03 27.68 15.97
N GLY A 28 7.67 27.48 17.12
CA GLY A 28 7.46 28.28 18.34
C GLY A 28 6.09 28.03 18.99
N ILE A 29 5.28 27.09 18.50
CA ILE A 29 3.99 26.73 19.11
C ILE A 29 4.27 25.71 20.21
N SER A 30 3.80 25.98 21.43
CA SER A 30 4.06 25.07 22.56
C SER A 30 3.48 23.69 22.32
N THR A 31 4.16 22.66 22.82
CA THR A 31 3.71 21.26 22.78
C THR A 31 2.29 21.09 23.32
N ALA A 32 1.96 21.83 24.42
CA ALA A 32 0.64 21.82 25.00
C ALA A 32 -0.43 22.37 24.04
N LYS A 33 -0.13 23.44 23.28
CA LYS A 33 -1.05 24.01 22.30
C LYS A 33 -1.24 23.08 21.12
N ILE A 34 -0.15 22.49 20.57
CA ILE A 34 -0.23 21.50 19.49
C ILE A 34 -1.10 20.31 19.92
N SER A 35 -0.89 19.78 21.12
CA SER A 35 -1.71 18.69 21.65
C SER A 35 -3.20 19.07 21.78
N LYS A 36 -3.51 20.28 22.26
CA LYS A 36 -4.90 20.76 22.36
C LYS A 36 -5.54 20.93 20.98
N ILE A 37 -4.80 21.39 19.97
CA ILE A 37 -5.26 21.46 18.58
C ILE A 37 -5.58 20.06 18.06
N GLN A 38 -4.65 19.14 18.19
CA GLN A 38 -4.82 17.75 17.71
C GLN A 38 -6.01 17.04 18.35
N ASN A 39 -6.27 17.33 19.64
CA ASN A 39 -7.43 16.79 20.37
C ASN A 39 -8.70 17.64 20.21
N ARG A 40 -8.70 18.64 19.30
CA ARG A 40 -9.83 19.53 19.02
C ARG A 40 -10.36 20.30 20.25
N ILE A 41 -9.50 20.54 21.26
CA ILE A 41 -9.81 21.30 22.47
C ILE A 41 -9.75 22.80 22.19
N VAL A 42 -8.85 23.20 21.29
CA VAL A 42 -8.75 24.59 20.80
C VAL A 42 -8.76 24.58 19.27
N PRO A 43 -9.25 25.65 18.63
CA PRO A 43 -9.30 25.71 17.16
C PRO A 43 -7.90 25.70 16.56
N PHE A 44 -7.77 25.07 15.39
CA PHE A 44 -6.59 25.16 14.55
C PHE A 44 -6.70 26.44 13.71
N THR A 45 -6.04 27.49 14.16
CA THR A 45 -6.15 28.82 13.54
C THR A 45 -5.31 28.92 12.25
N LYS A 46 -5.64 29.90 11.40
CA LYS A 46 -4.85 30.20 10.20
C LYS A 46 -3.39 30.48 10.53
N GLU A 47 -3.16 31.29 11.59
CA GLU A 47 -1.80 31.63 12.04
C GLU A 47 -1.00 30.40 12.46
N ASP A 48 -1.62 29.46 13.18
CA ASP A 48 -0.98 28.20 13.57
C ASP A 48 -0.68 27.34 12.35
N ALA A 49 -1.61 27.25 11.40
CA ALA A 49 -1.44 26.50 10.16
C ALA A 49 -0.33 27.07 9.27
N GLU A 50 -0.23 28.41 9.16
CA GLU A 50 0.84 29.10 8.42
C GLU A 50 2.22 28.83 9.04
N LYS A 51 2.35 28.88 10.37
CA LYS A 51 3.60 28.57 11.08
C LYS A 51 4.03 27.13 10.83
N ILE A 52 3.09 26.19 10.91
CA ILE A 52 3.40 24.77 10.67
C ILE A 52 3.75 24.56 9.19
N ALA A 53 2.96 25.07 8.26
CA ALA A 53 3.18 24.96 6.83
C ALA A 53 4.58 25.45 6.42
N THR A 54 4.96 26.63 6.93
CA THR A 54 6.29 27.20 6.68
C THR A 54 7.42 26.35 7.27
N CYS A 55 7.23 25.83 8.49
CA CYS A 55 8.25 25.04 9.18
C CYS A 55 8.57 23.71 8.44
N VAL A 56 7.60 23.15 7.73
CA VAL A 56 7.73 21.85 7.06
C VAL A 56 7.74 21.94 5.53
N ASP A 57 7.74 23.15 4.99
CA ASP A 57 7.71 23.42 3.54
C ASP A 57 6.52 22.75 2.83
N TYR A 58 5.32 22.84 3.45
CA TYR A 58 4.08 22.34 2.89
C TYR A 58 3.16 23.48 2.46
N PRO A 59 2.37 23.29 1.40
CA PRO A 59 1.37 24.27 1.03
C PRO A 59 0.31 24.36 2.13
N LEU A 60 -0.15 25.60 2.46
CA LEU A 60 -1.17 25.82 3.49
C LEU A 60 -2.47 25.03 3.21
N SER A 61 -2.79 24.83 1.93
CA SER A 61 -3.94 24.02 1.50
C SER A 61 -3.88 22.56 1.95
N PHE A 62 -2.71 22.02 2.24
CA PHE A 62 -2.57 20.68 2.81
C PHE A 62 -3.32 20.56 4.15
N PHE A 63 -3.28 21.59 4.97
CA PHE A 63 -3.91 21.62 6.29
C PHE A 63 -5.40 21.94 6.25
N SER A 64 -5.96 22.36 5.11
CA SER A 64 -7.40 22.64 4.94
C SER A 64 -8.16 21.53 4.20
N MET A 65 -7.52 20.39 3.96
CA MET A 65 -8.19 19.24 3.31
C MET A 65 -9.08 18.52 4.33
N ASP A 66 -10.36 18.35 3.99
CA ASP A 66 -11.36 17.77 4.89
C ASP A 66 -11.23 16.25 5.08
N ASP A 67 -10.62 15.57 4.09
CA ASP A 67 -10.43 14.14 4.18
C ASP A 67 -9.30 13.81 5.15
N THR A 68 -9.65 13.28 6.29
CA THR A 68 -8.70 12.51 7.08
C THR A 68 -8.54 11.17 6.39
N PRO A 69 -7.34 10.85 5.88
CA PRO A 69 -7.11 9.52 5.36
C PRO A 69 -7.39 8.54 6.49
N THR A 70 -8.37 7.68 6.31
CA THR A 70 -8.59 6.58 7.26
C THR A 70 -7.36 5.71 7.22
N PRO A 71 -6.65 5.51 8.34
CA PRO A 71 -5.53 4.60 8.34
C PRO A 71 -6.04 3.27 7.83
N PRO A 72 -5.38 2.65 6.85
CA PRO A 72 -5.78 1.33 6.40
C PRO A 72 -5.76 0.42 7.62
N THR A 73 -6.86 -0.25 7.89
CA THR A 73 -7.09 -1.05 9.08
C THR A 73 -6.04 -2.14 9.25
N GLU A 74 -5.42 -2.55 8.13
CA GLU A 74 -4.33 -3.51 8.10
C GLU A 74 -3.46 -3.25 6.86
N LEU A 75 -2.40 -2.47 7.01
CA LEU A 75 -1.35 -2.43 5.99
C LEU A 75 -0.57 -3.75 6.04
N THR A 76 -0.62 -4.49 4.94
CA THR A 76 0.26 -5.64 4.76
C THR A 76 1.63 -5.12 4.32
N TYR A 77 2.57 -5.09 5.23
CA TYR A 77 3.97 -4.90 4.89
C TYR A 77 4.86 -5.74 5.80
N ARG A 78 5.93 -6.26 5.24
CA ARG A 78 6.92 -7.03 5.98
C ARG A 78 7.61 -6.15 7.00
N ARG A 79 7.51 -6.50 8.27
CA ARG A 79 8.26 -5.90 9.35
C ARG A 79 9.61 -6.61 9.47
N SER A 80 10.70 -5.93 9.14
CA SER A 80 11.99 -6.32 9.70
C SER A 80 11.98 -6.03 11.19
N SER A 81 12.51 -6.93 12.00
CA SER A 81 12.71 -6.71 13.44
C SER A 81 13.55 -5.46 13.76
N LYS A 82 14.25 -4.92 12.77
CA LYS A 82 15.11 -3.72 12.86
C LYS A 82 14.47 -2.47 12.23
N THR A 83 13.27 -2.54 11.67
CA THR A 83 12.62 -1.37 11.08
C THR A 83 12.10 -0.46 12.17
N LEU A 84 12.56 0.77 12.19
CA LEU A 84 12.09 1.77 13.15
C LEU A 84 10.61 2.06 12.95
N VAL A 85 9.87 2.24 14.04
CA VAL A 85 8.44 2.59 14.02
C VAL A 85 8.18 3.87 13.19
N ARG A 86 9.14 4.80 13.17
CA ARG A 86 9.05 6.03 12.36
C ARG A 86 8.97 5.75 10.86
N GLU A 87 9.79 4.79 10.36
CA GLU A 87 9.78 4.40 8.94
C GLU A 87 8.43 3.80 8.55
N ILE A 88 7.93 2.90 9.39
CA ILE A 88 6.63 2.27 9.20
C ILE A 88 5.51 3.32 9.15
N ASN A 89 5.55 4.27 10.07
CA ASN A 89 4.56 5.34 10.13
C ASN A 89 4.63 6.25 8.89
N ALA A 90 5.83 6.52 8.37
CA ALA A 90 6.00 7.34 7.17
C ALA A 90 5.45 6.62 5.92
N VAL A 91 5.79 5.35 5.73
CA VAL A 91 5.25 4.51 4.64
C VAL A 91 3.72 4.45 4.71
N SER A 92 3.17 4.21 5.91
CA SER A 92 1.72 4.21 6.12
C SER A 92 1.09 5.56 5.77
N ALA A 93 1.69 6.66 6.21
CA ALA A 93 1.17 7.99 5.95
C ALA A 93 1.19 8.35 4.45
N GLU A 94 2.25 7.98 3.74
CA GLU A 94 2.32 8.17 2.29
C GLU A 94 1.24 7.35 1.56
N TYR A 95 1.08 6.08 1.94
CA TYR A 95 0.04 5.24 1.39
C TYR A 95 -1.37 5.82 1.64
N GLU A 96 -1.65 6.30 2.85
CA GLU A 96 -2.92 6.94 3.22
C GLU A 96 -3.23 8.14 2.30
N ILE A 97 -2.22 8.99 2.03
CA ILE A 97 -2.38 10.13 1.11
C ILE A 97 -2.68 9.67 -0.31
N MET A 98 -1.93 8.69 -0.79
CA MET A 98 -2.11 8.13 -2.14
C MET A 98 -3.51 7.53 -2.30
N ALA A 99 -3.89 6.64 -1.41
CA ALA A 99 -5.20 5.98 -1.41
C ALA A 99 -6.34 6.99 -1.27
N GLY A 100 -6.22 7.97 -0.37
CA GLY A 100 -7.20 9.05 -0.20
C GLY A 100 -7.32 9.93 -1.44
N THR A 101 -6.21 10.21 -2.11
CA THR A 101 -6.22 11.00 -3.37
C THR A 101 -6.90 10.24 -4.49
N VAL A 102 -6.57 8.97 -4.68
CA VAL A 102 -7.22 8.10 -5.69
C VAL A 102 -8.71 7.98 -5.40
N ARG A 103 -9.11 7.77 -4.14
CA ARG A 103 -10.51 7.72 -3.74
C ARG A 103 -11.27 8.98 -4.11
N ARG A 104 -10.74 10.18 -3.77
CA ARG A 104 -11.38 11.46 -4.12
C ARG A 104 -11.53 11.64 -5.61
N ILE A 105 -10.53 11.28 -6.40
CA ILE A 105 -10.59 11.35 -7.85
C ILE A 105 -11.67 10.41 -8.36
N ALA A 106 -11.71 9.16 -7.87
CA ALA A 106 -12.70 8.17 -8.25
C ALA A 106 -14.13 8.60 -7.92
N GLU A 107 -14.36 9.16 -6.72
CA GLU A 107 -15.65 9.70 -6.29
C GLU A 107 -16.07 10.90 -7.17
N ARG A 108 -15.16 11.85 -7.40
CA ARG A 108 -15.41 13.03 -8.25
C ARG A 108 -15.75 12.65 -9.70
N LEU A 109 -15.09 11.62 -10.21
CA LEU A 109 -15.35 11.09 -11.56
C LEU A 109 -16.49 10.06 -11.58
N ARG A 110 -17.11 9.76 -10.43
CA ARG A 110 -18.16 8.74 -10.27
C ARG A 110 -17.74 7.38 -10.84
N MET A 111 -16.47 7.02 -10.62
CA MET A 111 -15.95 5.74 -11.06
C MET A 111 -16.64 4.60 -10.31
N LYS A 112 -16.95 3.53 -11.05
CA LYS A 112 -17.48 2.29 -10.45
C LYS A 112 -16.35 1.31 -10.24
N SER A 113 -16.46 0.50 -9.19
CA SER A 113 -15.55 -0.63 -9.00
C SER A 113 -15.74 -1.66 -10.10
N HIS A 114 -14.63 -2.17 -10.63
CA HIS A 114 -14.58 -3.26 -11.59
C HIS A 114 -13.96 -4.53 -10.97
N LEU A 115 -13.96 -4.62 -9.65
CA LEU A 115 -13.25 -5.65 -8.91
C LEU A 115 -14.17 -6.75 -8.35
N GLN A 116 -15.41 -6.82 -8.82
CA GLN A 116 -16.36 -7.89 -8.42
C GLN A 116 -15.79 -9.29 -8.68
N TRP A 117 -14.96 -9.44 -9.70
CA TRP A 117 -14.29 -10.69 -9.99
C TRP A 117 -13.41 -11.21 -8.84
N ILE A 118 -12.88 -10.32 -7.98
CA ILE A 118 -12.15 -10.73 -6.78
C ILE A 118 -13.07 -11.50 -5.84
N ASP A 119 -14.34 -11.09 -5.72
CA ASP A 119 -15.33 -11.76 -4.88
C ASP A 119 -15.66 -13.17 -5.37
N ASP A 120 -15.55 -13.40 -6.66
CA ASP A 120 -15.81 -14.69 -7.30
C ASP A 120 -14.71 -15.70 -6.98
N ILE A 121 -13.46 -15.26 -6.87
CA ILE A 121 -12.30 -16.13 -6.67
C ILE A 121 -11.69 -16.07 -5.27
N ALA A 122 -12.01 -15.03 -4.47
CA ALA A 122 -11.46 -14.85 -3.13
C ALA A 122 -11.91 -15.99 -2.20
N PRO A 123 -10.97 -16.69 -1.56
CA PRO A 123 -11.30 -17.76 -0.62
C PRO A 123 -11.95 -17.20 0.65
N ARG A 124 -12.85 -17.99 1.26
CA ARG A 124 -13.60 -17.59 2.47
C ARG A 124 -13.28 -18.47 3.68
N ASP A 125 -12.52 -19.53 3.47
CA ASP A 125 -12.13 -20.48 4.51
C ASP A 125 -11.08 -19.86 5.44
N GLY A 126 -11.22 -20.05 6.74
CA GLY A 126 -10.27 -19.54 7.75
C GLY A 126 -8.99 -20.37 7.88
N THR A 127 -8.77 -21.40 7.06
CA THR A 127 -7.61 -22.30 7.12
C THR A 127 -6.55 -21.92 6.07
N PRO A 128 -5.25 -22.19 6.29
CA PRO A 128 -4.22 -22.00 5.28
C PRO A 128 -4.54 -22.77 3.98
N LEU A 129 -4.32 -22.12 2.85
CA LEU A 129 -4.58 -22.72 1.54
C LEU A 129 -3.49 -23.72 1.14
N SER A 130 -3.89 -24.77 0.43
CA SER A 130 -2.93 -25.65 -0.24
C SER A 130 -2.29 -24.92 -1.43
N MET A 131 -1.08 -25.35 -1.82
CA MET A 131 -0.39 -24.86 -3.01
C MET A 131 -1.25 -24.99 -4.27
N GLU A 132 -1.94 -26.12 -4.42
CA GLU A 132 -2.84 -26.38 -5.54
C GLU A 132 -3.96 -25.34 -5.63
N LYS A 133 -4.57 -25.00 -4.48
CA LYS A 133 -5.62 -23.97 -4.42
C LYS A 133 -5.07 -22.59 -4.77
N ILE A 134 -3.87 -22.25 -4.28
CA ILE A 134 -3.20 -20.99 -4.61
C ILE A 134 -2.87 -20.92 -6.10
N ASN A 135 -2.33 -21.98 -6.69
CA ASN A 135 -2.05 -22.08 -8.13
C ASN A 135 -3.32 -21.88 -8.95
N HIS A 136 -4.41 -22.52 -8.55
CA HIS A 136 -5.71 -22.34 -9.22
C HIS A 136 -6.19 -20.88 -9.15
N ILE A 137 -6.16 -20.26 -7.99
CA ILE A 137 -6.55 -18.84 -7.83
C ILE A 137 -5.65 -17.91 -8.66
N ALA A 138 -4.34 -18.18 -8.68
CA ALA A 138 -3.40 -17.42 -9.51
C ALA A 138 -3.73 -17.54 -11.00
N GLN A 139 -4.12 -18.71 -11.47
CA GLN A 139 -4.51 -18.96 -12.86
C GLN A 139 -5.83 -18.25 -13.21
N GLU A 140 -6.85 -18.36 -12.35
CA GLU A 140 -8.10 -17.61 -12.51
C GLU A 140 -7.84 -16.09 -12.53
N THR A 141 -6.96 -15.59 -11.66
CA THR A 141 -6.55 -14.19 -11.67
C THR A 141 -5.94 -13.78 -13.01
N ARG A 142 -5.08 -14.61 -13.61
CA ARG A 142 -4.52 -14.32 -14.95
C ARG A 142 -5.62 -14.18 -16.00
N ARG A 143 -6.65 -15.02 -15.96
CA ARG A 143 -7.80 -14.96 -16.89
C ARG A 143 -8.59 -13.66 -16.69
N TYR A 144 -8.89 -13.25 -15.46
CA TYR A 144 -9.57 -11.98 -15.20
C TYR A 144 -8.74 -10.76 -15.63
N LEU A 145 -7.41 -10.84 -15.55
CA LEU A 145 -6.52 -9.81 -16.06
C LEU A 145 -6.33 -9.88 -17.59
N ASN A 146 -7.03 -10.78 -18.27
CA ASN A 146 -6.94 -11.00 -19.71
C ASN A 146 -5.50 -11.34 -20.17
N LEU A 147 -4.86 -12.18 -19.40
CA LEU A 147 -3.53 -12.74 -19.66
C LEU A 147 -3.65 -14.18 -20.15
N THR A 148 -2.62 -14.66 -20.81
CA THR A 148 -2.52 -16.08 -21.20
C THR A 148 -2.33 -16.96 -19.97
N ASP A 149 -2.80 -18.21 -20.02
CA ASP A 149 -2.64 -19.18 -18.91
C ASP A 149 -1.16 -19.48 -18.63
N THR A 150 -0.32 -19.41 -19.65
CA THR A 150 1.14 -19.62 -19.59
C THR A 150 1.90 -18.42 -20.15
N GLY A 151 3.21 -18.41 -19.98
CA GLY A 151 4.10 -17.38 -20.50
C GLY A 151 4.24 -16.13 -19.59
N PRO A 152 5.23 -15.30 -19.88
CA PRO A 152 5.58 -14.18 -19.03
C PRO A 152 4.56 -13.03 -19.10
N VAL A 153 4.24 -12.46 -17.97
CA VAL A 153 3.45 -11.20 -17.89
C VAL A 153 4.35 -10.03 -18.28
N ARG A 154 4.18 -9.47 -19.47
CA ARG A 154 5.05 -8.41 -20.01
C ARG A 154 5.03 -7.13 -19.16
N ASN A 155 3.85 -6.72 -18.69
CA ASN A 155 3.69 -5.51 -17.90
C ASN A 155 2.62 -5.72 -16.82
N VAL A 156 3.06 -6.00 -15.61
CA VAL A 156 2.19 -6.22 -14.43
C VAL A 156 1.40 -4.96 -14.10
N THR A 157 2.04 -3.78 -14.07
CA THR A 157 1.38 -2.51 -13.77
C THR A 157 0.18 -2.29 -14.70
N ARG A 158 0.41 -2.38 -16.01
CA ARG A 158 -0.66 -2.19 -16.99
C ARG A 158 -1.78 -3.23 -16.89
N ALA A 159 -1.45 -4.47 -16.53
CA ALA A 159 -2.46 -5.51 -16.32
C ALA A 159 -3.36 -5.16 -15.12
N LEU A 160 -2.81 -4.70 -14.02
CA LEU A 160 -3.53 -4.27 -12.83
C LEU A 160 -4.38 -3.02 -13.08
N GLU A 161 -3.81 -2.01 -13.73
CA GLU A 161 -4.53 -0.75 -14.02
C GLU A 161 -5.72 -0.96 -14.96
N ARG A 162 -5.64 -1.89 -15.91
CA ARG A 162 -6.75 -2.22 -16.80
C ARG A 162 -7.97 -2.79 -16.09
N VAL A 163 -7.79 -3.42 -14.95
CA VAL A 163 -8.88 -3.95 -14.12
C VAL A 163 -9.28 -3.02 -12.99
N GLY A 164 -8.74 -1.79 -12.96
CA GLY A 164 -9.15 -0.75 -12.03
C GLY A 164 -8.38 -0.73 -10.70
N ILE A 165 -7.16 -1.28 -10.66
CA ILE A 165 -6.25 -1.20 -9.52
C ILE A 165 -5.18 -0.15 -9.84
N ALA A 166 -5.09 0.93 -9.05
CA ALA A 166 -4.04 1.92 -9.20
C ALA A 166 -2.70 1.37 -8.65
N VAL A 167 -1.61 1.58 -9.40
CA VAL A 167 -0.27 1.11 -9.01
C VAL A 167 0.66 2.31 -8.94
N MET A 168 1.15 2.64 -7.74
CA MET A 168 1.87 3.90 -7.50
C MET A 168 3.21 3.69 -6.81
N PRO A 169 4.28 4.40 -7.24
CA PRO A 169 5.55 4.40 -6.54
C PRO A 169 5.45 5.20 -5.23
N MET A 170 6.15 4.76 -4.20
CA MET A 170 6.27 5.40 -2.91
C MET A 170 7.71 5.86 -2.67
N HIS A 171 7.89 6.94 -1.91
CA HIS A 171 9.16 7.62 -1.71
C HIS A 171 9.64 7.67 -0.25
N SER A 172 8.81 7.28 0.71
CA SER A 172 9.02 7.50 2.15
C SER A 172 10.24 6.83 2.78
N SER A 173 10.93 5.94 2.09
CA SER A 173 12.25 5.51 2.50
C SER A 173 13.29 6.52 2.01
N GLY A 174 13.67 7.50 2.85
CA GLY A 174 14.68 8.49 2.55
C GLY A 174 16.00 7.89 2.02
N GLU A 175 16.79 8.71 1.28
CA GLU A 175 18.07 8.28 0.68
C GLU A 175 19.09 7.82 1.71
N GLU A 176 18.92 8.23 2.98
CA GLU A 176 19.83 7.99 4.10
C GLU A 176 19.35 6.87 5.05
N SER A 177 18.27 6.17 4.74
CA SER A 177 17.84 5.08 5.63
C SER A 177 18.82 3.91 5.51
N GLU A 178 19.72 3.77 6.47
CA GLU A 178 20.58 2.57 6.68
C GLU A 178 19.73 1.29 6.88
N TYR A 179 18.44 1.45 7.09
CA TYR A 179 17.50 0.37 7.35
C TYR A 179 16.81 -0.04 6.06
N LYS A 180 17.22 -1.19 5.51
CA LYS A 180 16.45 -1.85 4.45
C LYS A 180 15.08 -2.23 5.02
N THR A 181 14.04 -1.51 4.61
CA THR A 181 12.68 -1.99 4.81
C THR A 181 12.53 -3.29 4.01
N THR A 182 12.13 -4.36 4.67
CA THR A 182 11.91 -5.65 4.00
C THR A 182 10.57 -5.70 3.28
N SER A 183 9.70 -4.72 3.51
CA SER A 183 8.46 -4.55 2.77
C SER A 183 8.69 -3.61 1.61
N GLU A 184 8.48 -4.11 0.43
CA GLU A 184 8.65 -3.38 -0.83
C GLU A 184 7.32 -2.93 -1.42
N GLY A 185 6.21 -3.40 -0.83
CA GLY A 185 4.85 -3.09 -1.25
C GLY A 185 3.91 -2.84 -0.09
N VAL A 186 2.80 -2.21 -0.40
CA VAL A 186 1.69 -1.92 0.52
C VAL A 186 0.37 -1.97 -0.25
N SER A 187 -0.60 -2.68 0.28
CA SER A 187 -1.97 -2.70 -0.23
C SER A 187 -3.00 -2.70 0.89
N ASN A 188 -4.25 -2.39 0.55
CA ASN A 188 -5.36 -2.56 1.47
C ASN A 188 -6.25 -3.71 0.99
N PRO A 189 -6.31 -4.84 1.70
CA PRO A 189 -7.12 -5.98 1.31
C PRO A 189 -8.64 -5.77 1.45
N THR A 190 -9.10 -4.77 2.23
CA THR A 190 -10.54 -4.56 2.46
C THR A 190 -11.29 -4.02 1.25
N LEU A 191 -10.60 -3.43 0.29
CA LEU A 191 -11.17 -2.95 -0.98
C LEU A 191 -12.37 -1.99 -0.85
N ASP A 192 -12.46 -1.23 0.24
CA ASP A 192 -13.55 -0.26 0.51
C ASP A 192 -13.53 0.99 -0.40
N THR A 193 -12.94 0.87 -1.55
CA THR A 193 -12.77 1.97 -2.50
C THR A 193 -13.06 1.47 -3.91
N PRO A 194 -13.68 2.32 -4.78
CA PRO A 194 -13.91 1.95 -6.19
C PRO A 194 -12.62 1.63 -6.94
N VAL A 195 -11.50 2.25 -6.53
CA VAL A 195 -10.18 2.06 -7.13
C VAL A 195 -9.18 1.84 -5.98
N PRO A 196 -8.86 0.59 -5.65
CA PRO A 196 -7.84 0.29 -4.66
C PRO A 196 -6.44 0.61 -5.18
N VAL A 197 -5.50 0.79 -4.26
CA VAL A 197 -4.13 1.20 -4.57
C VAL A 197 -3.15 0.11 -4.13
N ILE A 198 -2.21 -0.20 -4.99
CA ILE A 198 -0.97 -0.91 -4.65
C ILE A 198 0.16 0.11 -4.66
N GLY A 199 0.71 0.42 -3.48
CA GLY A 199 1.94 1.19 -3.32
C GLY A 199 3.16 0.30 -3.39
N TYR A 200 4.25 0.75 -4.03
CA TYR A 200 5.51 0.01 -4.07
C TYR A 200 6.71 0.93 -3.89
N LEU A 201 7.75 0.44 -3.20
CA LEU A 201 9.00 1.17 -3.02
C LEU A 201 9.91 0.87 -4.21
N GLY A 202 10.18 1.91 -5.02
CA GLY A 202 10.89 1.78 -6.29
C GLY A 202 12.41 1.76 -6.19
N ARG A 203 12.99 2.09 -5.03
CA ARG A 203 14.42 2.32 -4.86
C ARG A 203 15.22 1.02 -4.86
N ASN A 204 16.29 1.00 -5.64
CA ASN A 204 17.26 -0.09 -5.72
C ASN A 204 16.69 -1.48 -6.05
N ASN A 205 15.46 -1.54 -6.56
CA ASN A 205 14.80 -2.78 -6.92
C ASN A 205 14.95 -3.05 -8.42
N THR A 206 15.29 -4.29 -8.74
CA THR A 206 15.31 -4.78 -10.13
C THR A 206 13.89 -4.92 -10.67
N GLY A 207 13.73 -4.92 -12.00
CA GLY A 207 12.40 -4.98 -12.61
C GLY A 207 11.61 -6.25 -12.29
N ASP A 208 12.30 -7.37 -12.08
CA ASP A 208 11.72 -8.64 -11.65
C ASP A 208 11.20 -8.55 -10.20
N ARG A 209 11.96 -7.94 -9.31
CA ARG A 209 11.57 -7.74 -7.92
C ARG A 209 10.35 -6.82 -7.81
N LEU A 210 10.32 -5.73 -8.58
CA LEU A 210 9.15 -4.84 -8.63
C LEU A 210 7.89 -5.52 -9.18
N ARG A 211 8.04 -6.44 -10.14
CA ARG A 211 6.93 -7.27 -10.62
C ARG A 211 6.40 -8.18 -9.52
N PHE A 212 7.33 -8.87 -8.84
CA PHE A 212 6.99 -9.77 -7.74
C PHE A 212 6.26 -9.03 -6.63
N THR A 213 6.77 -7.88 -6.19
CA THR A 213 6.13 -7.04 -5.17
C THR A 213 4.68 -6.69 -5.52
N LYS A 214 4.43 -6.21 -6.74
CA LYS A 214 3.07 -5.83 -7.16
C LYS A 214 2.10 -7.00 -7.17
N VAL A 215 2.57 -8.17 -7.62
CA VAL A 215 1.74 -9.38 -7.63
C VAL A 215 1.55 -9.95 -6.22
N HIS A 216 2.55 -9.83 -5.35
CA HIS A 216 2.44 -10.18 -3.95
C HIS A 216 1.35 -9.37 -3.25
N GLU A 217 1.31 -8.05 -3.49
CA GLU A 217 0.25 -7.19 -2.95
C GLU A 217 -1.13 -7.53 -3.54
N LEU A 218 -1.20 -7.86 -4.83
CA LEU A 218 -2.42 -8.40 -5.43
C LEU A 218 -2.86 -9.70 -4.75
N GLY A 219 -1.91 -10.57 -4.39
CA GLY A 219 -2.16 -11.78 -3.61
C GLY A 219 -2.84 -11.48 -2.28
N HIS A 220 -2.37 -10.48 -1.54
CA HIS A 220 -3.03 -10.04 -0.31
C HIS A 220 -4.47 -9.56 -0.57
N MET A 221 -4.70 -8.78 -1.61
CA MET A 221 -6.03 -8.27 -1.96
C MET A 221 -7.04 -9.38 -2.32
N ILE A 222 -6.57 -10.47 -2.92
CA ILE A 222 -7.43 -11.59 -3.32
C ILE A 222 -7.57 -12.61 -2.22
N LEU A 223 -6.44 -13.11 -1.70
CA LEU A 223 -6.43 -14.25 -0.79
C LEU A 223 -6.91 -13.91 0.63
N HIS A 224 -6.75 -12.64 1.05
CA HIS A 224 -6.97 -12.24 2.43
C HIS A 224 -8.17 -11.29 2.61
N LYS A 225 -8.90 -10.97 1.54
CA LYS A 225 -10.10 -10.11 1.58
C LYS A 225 -11.09 -10.52 2.67
N TYR A 226 -11.33 -11.83 2.83
CA TYR A 226 -12.30 -12.40 3.75
C TYR A 226 -11.68 -13.24 4.87
N ARG A 227 -10.35 -13.32 4.95
CA ARG A 227 -9.61 -14.27 5.81
C ARG A 227 -8.76 -13.54 6.86
N ILE A 228 -9.43 -12.70 7.66
CA ILE A 228 -8.81 -11.85 8.69
C ILE A 228 -8.24 -12.61 9.89
N HIS A 229 -8.55 -13.91 10.05
CA HIS A 229 -8.12 -14.72 11.19
C HIS A 229 -6.77 -15.42 11.00
N LEU A 230 -6.18 -15.30 9.82
CA LEU A 230 -4.87 -15.88 9.56
C LEU A 230 -3.77 -15.12 10.29
N THR A 231 -2.74 -15.85 10.72
CA THR A 231 -1.53 -15.20 11.21
C THR A 231 -0.84 -14.46 10.07
N ARG A 232 -0.13 -13.39 10.41
CA ARG A 232 0.66 -12.64 9.43
C ARG A 232 1.61 -13.54 8.64
N GLN A 233 2.30 -14.48 9.31
CA GLN A 233 3.22 -15.40 8.64
C GLN A 233 2.51 -16.27 7.58
N GLN A 234 1.29 -16.71 7.87
CA GLN A 234 0.47 -17.47 6.91
C GLN A 234 0.09 -16.61 5.71
N MET A 235 -0.40 -15.39 5.96
CA MET A 235 -0.75 -14.45 4.89
C MET A 235 0.45 -14.13 3.98
N GLU A 236 1.61 -13.84 4.56
CA GLU A 236 2.83 -13.57 3.80
C GLU A 236 3.28 -14.77 2.96
N SER A 237 3.19 -15.99 3.54
CA SER A 237 3.54 -17.22 2.82
C SER A 237 2.61 -17.47 1.63
N GLU A 238 1.30 -17.30 1.83
CA GLU A 238 0.31 -17.48 0.76
C GLU A 238 0.46 -16.42 -0.35
N ALA A 239 0.66 -15.15 0.00
CA ALA A 239 0.87 -14.08 -0.98
C ALA A 239 2.16 -14.29 -1.77
N HIS A 240 3.22 -14.80 -1.12
CA HIS A 240 4.47 -15.14 -1.79
C HIS A 240 4.29 -16.29 -2.79
N GLN A 241 3.60 -17.36 -2.39
CA GLN A 241 3.29 -18.49 -3.25
C GLN A 241 2.41 -18.07 -4.43
N PHE A 242 1.40 -17.24 -4.18
CA PHE A 242 0.55 -16.68 -5.22
C PHE A 242 1.36 -15.88 -6.25
N ALA A 243 2.26 -15.02 -5.79
CA ALA A 243 3.09 -14.23 -6.69
C ALA A 243 3.98 -15.11 -7.57
N GLY A 244 4.56 -16.17 -7.00
CA GLY A 244 5.32 -17.16 -7.73
C GLY A 244 4.48 -17.86 -8.81
N ALA A 245 3.33 -18.40 -8.42
CA ALA A 245 2.41 -19.11 -9.31
C ALA A 245 1.83 -18.21 -10.43
N PHE A 246 1.55 -16.95 -10.11
CA PHE A 246 1.04 -15.98 -11.08
C PHE A 246 2.09 -15.59 -12.12
N LEU A 247 3.33 -15.33 -11.70
CA LEU A 247 4.43 -14.91 -12.60
C LEU A 247 5.08 -16.05 -13.35
N MET A 248 5.13 -17.24 -12.75
CA MET A 248 5.69 -18.47 -13.29
C MET A 248 4.69 -19.62 -13.09
N PRO A 249 3.70 -19.77 -13.98
CA PRO A 249 2.77 -20.90 -13.94
C PRO A 249 3.50 -22.25 -13.93
N GLU A 250 2.90 -23.24 -13.30
CA GLU A 250 3.52 -24.56 -13.11
C GLU A 250 3.93 -25.21 -14.43
N ASP A 251 3.12 -25.08 -15.47
CA ASP A 251 3.42 -25.63 -16.80
C ASP A 251 4.68 -25.00 -17.42
N ASP A 252 4.85 -23.67 -17.24
CA ASP A 252 6.05 -22.96 -17.69
C ASP A 252 7.29 -23.42 -16.92
N ALA A 253 7.16 -23.57 -15.60
CA ALA A 253 8.25 -24.07 -14.76
C ALA A 253 8.66 -25.50 -15.18
N ARG A 254 7.69 -26.39 -15.36
CA ARG A 254 7.94 -27.77 -15.84
C ARG A 254 8.62 -27.80 -17.21
N ALA A 255 8.17 -26.95 -18.14
CA ALA A 255 8.76 -26.87 -19.48
C ALA A 255 10.21 -26.38 -19.47
N ILE A 256 10.56 -25.46 -18.56
CA ILE A 256 11.94 -24.96 -18.39
C ILE A 256 12.84 -26.06 -17.80
N PHE A 257 12.38 -26.77 -16.77
CA PHE A 257 13.16 -27.87 -16.16
C PHE A 257 13.38 -29.03 -17.14
N ALA A 258 12.34 -29.43 -17.86
CA ALA A 258 12.48 -30.51 -18.87
C ALA A 258 13.48 -30.17 -19.98
N LYS A 259 13.64 -28.90 -20.35
CA LYS A 259 14.65 -28.48 -21.33
C LYS A 259 16.08 -28.53 -20.75
N ASN A 260 16.25 -28.24 -19.47
CA ASN A 260 17.58 -28.26 -18.84
C ASN A 260 18.08 -29.69 -18.59
N ASP A 261 17.18 -30.64 -18.28
CA ASP A 261 17.54 -32.06 -18.11
C ASP A 261 17.93 -32.72 -19.44
N SER A 262 17.58 -32.16 -20.59
CA SER A 262 17.94 -32.65 -21.90
C SER A 262 19.32 -32.18 -22.42
N ILE A 263 20.04 -31.36 -21.63
CA ILE A 263 21.36 -30.76 -21.99
C ILE A 263 22.49 -31.41 -21.16
N SER A 264 22.18 -32.30 -20.22
CA SER A 264 23.13 -33.09 -19.45
C SER A 264 23.21 -34.50 -20.02
#